data_ee706c2a2c6b5cd645da55c11703d89b
#
_entry.id   ee706c2a2c6b5cd645da55c11703d89b
#
_cell.length_a   1.000
_cell.length_b   1.000
_cell.length_c   1.000
_cell.angle_alpha   90.00
_cell.angle_beta   90.00
_cell.angle_gamma   90.00
#
_symmetry.space_group_name_H-M   'P 1'
#
loop_
_entity.id
_entity.type
_entity.pdbx_description
1 polymer ?
#
loop_
_entity_poly.entity_id
_entity_poly.type
_entity_poly.pdbx_seq_one_letter_code
_entity_poly.pdbx_strand_id
1 'polypeptide(L)'
;MNVSANDLAGLKVMVIDDSKTIRRTAETLLKKEGCEVLTAVDGFEALAKISDQKPAIIFVDIMMPRLDGYQTCALIKNNPQFRATPVIMLSSKDGLFDKARGRIVGAEQYLTKPFTRDELLGAIHRHVSTVSNH
;
A
#
# COMPACT_ATOMS: atom_id res chain seq x y z
N MET A 1 -20.17 -13.93 2.06
CA MET A 1 -19.16 -14.97 1.97
C MET A 1 -17.87 -14.54 2.63
N ASN A 2 -17.30 -15.41 3.39
CA ASN A 2 -16.05 -15.10 4.05
C ASN A 2 -14.90 -15.13 3.07
N VAL A 3 -14.02 -14.18 3.25
CA VAL A 3 -12.76 -14.24 2.54
C VAL A 3 -11.87 -15.22 3.27
N SER A 4 -11.47 -16.26 2.61
CA SER A 4 -10.56 -17.23 3.21
C SER A 4 -9.12 -16.72 3.09
N ALA A 5 -8.23 -17.26 3.93
CA ALA A 5 -6.83 -16.96 3.84
C ALA A 5 -6.25 -17.32 2.47
N ASN A 6 -6.88 -18.28 1.77
CA ASN A 6 -6.44 -18.70 0.46
C ASN A 6 -6.56 -17.60 -0.60
N ASP A 7 -7.52 -16.70 -0.44
CA ASP A 7 -7.70 -15.61 -1.39
C ASP A 7 -6.52 -14.66 -1.42
N LEU A 8 -5.81 -14.54 -0.30
CA LEU A 8 -4.66 -13.66 -0.17
C LEU A 8 -3.34 -14.42 -0.18
N ALA A 9 -3.36 -15.73 -0.24
CA ALA A 9 -2.15 -16.54 -0.17
C ALA A 9 -1.22 -16.21 -1.34
N GLY A 10 -0.01 -15.82 -1.02
CA GLY A 10 1.00 -15.48 -2.02
C GLY A 10 0.84 -14.11 -2.64
N LEU A 11 -0.19 -13.35 -2.28
CA LEU A 11 -0.37 -12.01 -2.82
C LEU A 11 0.75 -11.10 -2.33
N LYS A 12 1.43 -10.44 -3.24
CA LYS A 12 2.52 -9.52 -2.88
C LYS A 12 1.97 -8.16 -2.51
N VAL A 13 2.20 -7.76 -1.28
CA VAL A 13 1.74 -6.48 -0.74
C VAL A 13 2.96 -5.68 -0.31
N MET A 14 3.08 -4.45 -0.78
CA MET A 14 4.19 -3.59 -0.38
C MET A 14 3.71 -2.56 0.63
N VAL A 15 4.51 -2.35 1.67
CA VAL A 15 4.24 -1.33 2.69
C VAL A 15 5.45 -0.41 2.77
N ILE A 16 5.24 0.86 2.48
CA ILE A 16 6.27 1.89 2.48
C ILE A 16 6.00 2.86 3.62
N ASP A 17 6.84 2.84 4.63
CA ASP A 17 6.67 3.73 5.78
C ASP A 17 8.03 3.84 6.47
N ASP A 18 8.42 5.05 6.88
CA ASP A 18 9.68 5.23 7.59
C ASP A 18 9.60 4.78 9.04
N SER A 19 8.40 4.52 9.56
CA SER A 19 8.19 4.00 10.91
C SER A 19 8.33 2.49 10.93
N LYS A 20 9.31 2.01 11.68
CA LYS A 20 9.52 0.58 11.85
C LYS A 20 8.31 -0.10 12.50
N THR A 21 7.66 0.59 13.45
CA THR A 21 6.49 0.06 14.13
C THR A 21 5.35 -0.16 13.16
N ILE A 22 5.09 0.80 12.28
CA ILE A 22 4.02 0.67 11.28
C ILE A 22 4.33 -0.46 10.31
N ARG A 23 5.59 -0.53 9.82
CA ARG A 23 5.97 -1.62 8.91
C ARG A 23 5.76 -2.98 9.55
N ARG A 24 6.18 -3.14 10.82
CA ARG A 24 6.03 -4.42 11.52
C ARG A 24 4.57 -4.77 11.77
N THR A 25 3.77 -3.79 12.15
CA THR A 25 2.35 -4.03 12.39
C THR A 25 1.67 -4.51 11.11
N ALA A 26 1.87 -3.80 10.02
CA ALA A 26 1.28 -4.18 8.74
C ALA A 26 1.79 -5.55 8.29
N GLU A 27 3.08 -5.78 8.42
CA GLU A 27 3.68 -7.06 8.02
C GLU A 27 3.10 -8.21 8.81
N THR A 28 2.97 -8.06 10.12
CA THR A 28 2.41 -9.12 10.97
C THR A 28 0.97 -9.44 10.59
N LEU A 29 0.16 -8.38 10.40
CA LEU A 29 -1.24 -8.56 10.04
C LEU A 29 -1.40 -9.25 8.69
N LEU A 30 -0.62 -8.83 7.72
CA LEU A 30 -0.74 -9.34 6.35
C LEU A 30 -0.17 -10.75 6.21
N LYS A 31 0.92 -11.05 6.90
CA LYS A 31 1.49 -12.40 6.86
C LYS A 31 0.55 -13.44 7.44
N LYS A 32 -0.23 -13.06 8.44
CA LYS A 32 -1.23 -13.97 9.00
C LYS A 32 -2.28 -14.38 7.97
N GLU A 33 -2.50 -13.54 6.97
CA GLU A 33 -3.46 -13.82 5.90
C GLU A 33 -2.81 -14.51 4.71
N GLY A 34 -1.54 -14.85 4.80
CA GLY A 34 -0.85 -15.55 3.73
C GLY A 34 -0.16 -14.66 2.72
N CYS A 35 -0.20 -13.35 2.90
CA CYS A 35 0.44 -12.43 1.96
C CYS A 35 1.96 -12.52 2.01
N GLU A 36 2.59 -12.28 0.87
CA GLU A 36 4.02 -12.04 0.81
C GLU A 36 4.21 -10.53 0.96
N VAL A 37 4.86 -10.11 2.04
CA VAL A 37 4.95 -8.68 2.38
C VAL A 37 6.34 -8.14 2.04
N LEU A 38 6.33 -7.08 1.25
CA LEU A 38 7.54 -6.33 0.88
C LEU A 38 7.50 -5.02 1.65
N THR A 39 8.62 -4.63 2.25
CA THR A 39 8.66 -3.37 2.98
C THR A 39 9.74 -2.46 2.41
N ALA A 40 9.53 -1.16 2.58
CA ALA A 40 10.50 -0.15 2.19
C ALA A 40 10.45 0.99 3.20
N VAL A 41 11.59 1.61 3.46
CA VAL A 41 11.66 2.69 4.45
C VAL A 41 11.44 4.05 3.82
N ASP A 42 11.57 4.16 2.50
CA ASP A 42 11.35 5.41 1.79
C ASP A 42 10.95 5.14 0.35
N GLY A 43 10.64 6.22 -0.37
CA GLY A 43 10.18 6.10 -1.75
C GLY A 43 11.24 5.58 -2.72
N PHE A 44 12.51 5.89 -2.46
CA PHE A 44 13.59 5.44 -3.34
C PHE A 44 13.76 3.93 -3.25
N GLU A 45 13.80 3.39 -2.04
CA GLU A 45 13.89 1.95 -1.85
C GLU A 45 12.67 1.26 -2.45
N ALA A 46 11.50 1.87 -2.27
CA ALA A 46 10.25 1.32 -2.80
C ALA A 46 10.30 1.21 -4.33
N LEU A 47 10.72 2.27 -5.01
CA LEU A 47 10.75 2.26 -6.48
C LEU A 47 11.67 1.16 -7.01
N ALA A 48 12.81 0.95 -6.35
CA ALA A 48 13.72 -0.13 -6.74
C ALA A 48 13.06 -1.49 -6.58
N LYS A 49 12.38 -1.71 -5.46
CA LYS A 49 11.73 -3.00 -5.17
C LYS A 49 10.51 -3.25 -6.04
N ILE A 50 9.75 -2.20 -6.35
CA ILE A 50 8.56 -2.33 -7.19
C ILE A 50 8.92 -2.87 -8.57
N SER A 51 9.98 -2.35 -9.15
CA SER A 51 10.42 -2.77 -10.48
C SER A 51 10.78 -4.25 -10.50
N ASP A 52 11.42 -4.73 -9.43
CA ASP A 52 11.87 -6.11 -9.35
C ASP A 52 10.78 -7.07 -8.90
N GLN A 53 10.00 -6.69 -7.90
CA GLN A 53 9.06 -7.59 -7.23
C GLN A 53 7.61 -7.50 -7.72
N LYS A 54 7.24 -6.39 -8.33
CA LYS A 54 5.90 -6.18 -8.92
C LYS A 54 4.76 -6.51 -7.95
N PRO A 55 4.62 -5.73 -6.87
CA PRO A 55 3.55 -5.99 -5.90
C PRO A 55 2.16 -5.78 -6.53
N ALA A 56 1.17 -6.44 -5.98
CA ALA A 56 -0.21 -6.33 -6.42
C ALA A 56 -0.91 -5.09 -5.87
N ILE A 57 -0.44 -4.58 -4.74
CA ILE A 57 -0.98 -3.38 -4.10
C ILE A 57 0.12 -2.74 -3.25
N ILE A 58 0.06 -1.42 -3.12
CA ILE A 58 1.08 -0.65 -2.40
C ILE A 58 0.41 0.24 -1.38
N PHE A 59 0.87 0.16 -0.12
CA PHE A 59 0.50 1.09 0.94
C PHE A 59 1.68 2.00 1.18
N VAL A 60 1.46 3.32 1.15
CA VAL A 60 2.56 4.29 1.26
C VAL A 60 2.23 5.40 2.24
N ASP A 61 3.14 5.63 3.19
CA ASP A 61 3.04 6.73 4.14
C ASP A 61 3.19 8.06 3.41
N ILE A 62 2.33 9.02 3.74
CA ILE A 62 2.36 10.34 3.13
C ILE A 62 3.59 11.12 3.59
N MET A 63 3.90 11.06 4.89
CA MET A 63 4.96 11.86 5.47
C MET A 63 6.27 11.08 5.54
N MET A 64 7.09 11.24 4.53
CA MET A 64 8.42 10.62 4.49
C MET A 64 9.44 11.67 4.05
N PRO A 65 10.69 11.56 4.54
CA PRO A 65 11.72 12.52 4.14
C PRO A 65 12.11 12.35 2.68
N ARG A 66 12.54 13.42 2.07
CA ARG A 66 13.06 13.50 0.70
C ARG A 66 12.00 13.25 -0.38
N LEU A 67 11.38 12.09 -0.39
CA LEU A 67 10.36 11.72 -1.36
C LEU A 67 9.12 11.31 -0.58
N ASP A 68 8.13 12.20 -0.51
CA ASP A 68 6.92 11.91 0.28
C ASP A 68 5.99 10.94 -0.45
N GLY A 69 4.89 10.59 0.21
CA GLY A 69 3.94 9.62 -0.36
C GLY A 69 3.28 10.08 -1.63
N TYR A 70 2.97 11.36 -1.74
CA TYR A 70 2.39 11.90 -2.98
C TYR A 70 3.36 11.80 -4.14
N GLN A 71 4.60 12.18 -3.90
CA GLN A 71 5.65 12.11 -4.93
C GLN A 71 5.91 10.66 -5.33
N THR A 72 5.98 9.77 -4.36
CA THR A 72 6.19 8.33 -4.62
C THR A 72 5.04 7.78 -5.47
N CYS A 73 3.80 8.09 -5.09
CA CYS A 73 2.63 7.66 -5.83
C CYS A 73 2.65 8.18 -7.26
N ALA A 74 2.99 9.45 -7.44
CA ALA A 74 3.04 10.04 -8.78
C ALA A 74 4.06 9.31 -9.66
N LEU A 75 5.22 8.98 -9.12
CA LEU A 75 6.23 8.25 -9.87
C LEU A 75 5.78 6.84 -10.26
N ILE A 76 5.09 6.17 -9.35
CA ILE A 76 4.53 4.84 -9.63
C ILE A 76 3.49 4.94 -10.76
N LYS A 77 2.57 5.89 -10.62
CA LYS A 77 1.45 6.02 -11.57
C LYS A 77 1.89 6.55 -12.93
N ASN A 78 3.00 7.27 -13.00
CA ASN A 78 3.53 7.74 -14.27
C ASN A 78 4.29 6.66 -15.03
N ASN A 79 4.58 5.54 -14.40
CA ASN A 79 5.24 4.43 -15.07
C ASN A 79 4.18 3.52 -15.68
N PRO A 80 4.14 3.34 -17.01
CA PRO A 80 3.12 2.49 -17.65
C PRO A 80 3.07 1.07 -17.12
N GLN A 81 4.21 0.54 -16.65
CA GLN A 81 4.27 -0.80 -16.08
C GLN A 81 3.50 -0.93 -14.77
N PHE A 82 3.41 0.15 -14.00
CA PHE A 82 2.84 0.09 -12.65
C PHE A 82 1.62 0.98 -12.48
N ARG A 83 1.17 1.62 -13.55
CA ARG A 83 0.03 2.52 -13.49
C ARG A 83 -1.23 1.86 -12.95
N ALA A 84 -1.42 0.59 -13.24
CA ALA A 84 -2.62 -0.14 -12.80
C ALA A 84 -2.51 -0.66 -11.37
N THR A 85 -1.32 -0.60 -10.76
CA THR A 85 -1.14 -1.08 -9.37
C THR A 85 -1.83 -0.14 -8.41
N PRO A 86 -2.77 -0.62 -7.59
CA PRO A 86 -3.45 0.25 -6.62
C PRO A 86 -2.47 0.79 -5.58
N VAL A 87 -2.60 2.08 -5.27
CA VAL A 87 -1.80 2.74 -4.25
C VAL A 87 -2.73 3.31 -3.19
N ILE A 88 -2.52 2.89 -1.95
CA ILE A 88 -3.30 3.31 -0.80
C ILE A 88 -2.41 4.18 0.08
N MET A 89 -2.82 5.41 0.34
CA MET A 89 -2.05 6.33 1.17
C MET A 89 -2.28 6.04 2.65
N LEU A 90 -1.23 6.12 3.45
CA LEU A 90 -1.33 6.00 4.91
C LEU A 90 -1.09 7.37 5.53
N SER A 91 -2.11 7.88 6.21
CA SER A 91 -2.06 9.21 6.81
C SER A 91 -2.07 9.10 8.33
N SER A 92 -1.27 9.88 9.03
CA SER A 92 -1.34 9.90 10.48
C SER A 92 -2.67 10.53 10.91
N LYS A 93 -3.10 10.20 12.13
CA LYS A 93 -4.35 10.71 12.67
C LYS A 93 -4.38 12.23 12.71
N ASP A 94 -3.23 12.83 13.00
CA ASP A 94 -3.09 14.29 13.04
C ASP A 94 -2.58 14.84 11.72
N GLY A 95 -2.38 14.00 10.73
CA GLY A 95 -1.88 14.41 9.44
C GLY A 95 -2.98 15.07 8.62
N LEU A 96 -2.55 15.95 7.72
CA LEU A 96 -3.47 16.63 6.82
C LEU A 96 -3.41 15.96 5.46
N PHE A 97 -4.21 14.90 5.32
CA PHE A 97 -4.32 14.27 4.02
C PHE A 97 -5.07 15.19 3.06
N ASP A 98 -4.44 15.52 1.98
CA ASP A 98 -5.04 16.33 0.92
C ASP A 98 -5.70 15.39 -0.09
N LYS A 99 -7.01 15.27 -0.01
CA LYS A 99 -7.76 14.38 -0.90
C LYS A 99 -7.61 14.77 -2.37
N ALA A 100 -7.59 16.06 -2.64
CA ALA A 100 -7.45 16.55 -4.02
C ALA A 100 -6.06 16.16 -4.55
N ARG A 101 -5.02 16.37 -3.76
CA ARG A 101 -3.67 16.01 -4.17
C ARG A 101 -3.51 14.51 -4.36
N GLY A 102 -4.11 13.72 -3.46
CA GLY A 102 -4.11 12.26 -3.59
C GLY A 102 -4.74 11.81 -4.90
N ARG A 103 -5.86 12.44 -5.28
CA ARG A 103 -6.52 12.13 -6.55
C ARG A 103 -5.66 12.50 -7.75
N ILE A 104 -5.01 13.67 -7.68
CA ILE A 104 -4.16 14.14 -8.78
C ILE A 104 -3.02 13.17 -9.04
N VAL A 105 -2.40 12.62 -7.99
CA VAL A 105 -1.30 11.68 -8.17
C VAL A 105 -1.77 10.25 -8.44
N GLY A 106 -3.08 10.00 -8.38
CA GLY A 106 -3.65 8.71 -8.77
C GLY A 106 -3.81 7.69 -7.66
N ALA A 107 -3.76 8.12 -6.39
CA ALA A 107 -4.02 7.21 -5.29
C ALA A 107 -5.48 6.75 -5.30
N GLU A 108 -5.70 5.47 -5.04
CA GLU A 108 -7.05 4.90 -5.06
C GLU A 108 -7.81 5.14 -3.76
N GLN A 109 -7.09 5.26 -2.65
CA GLN A 109 -7.72 5.37 -1.34
C GLN A 109 -6.70 5.85 -0.32
N TYR A 110 -7.17 6.23 0.88
CA TYR A 110 -6.28 6.45 2.01
C TYR A 110 -6.83 5.76 3.25
N LEU A 111 -5.93 5.44 4.18
CA LEU A 111 -6.26 4.92 5.49
C LEU A 111 -5.56 5.77 6.54
N THR A 112 -6.21 5.92 7.70
CA THR A 112 -5.63 6.65 8.82
C THR A 112 -4.83 5.70 9.70
N LYS A 113 -3.65 6.12 10.15
CA LYS A 113 -2.85 5.36 11.11
C LYS A 113 -3.25 5.77 12.53
N PRO A 114 -3.38 4.83 13.45
CA PRO A 114 -3.24 3.40 13.27
C PRO A 114 -4.43 2.79 12.53
N PHE A 115 -4.15 1.85 11.66
CA PHE A 115 -5.18 1.15 10.91
C PHE A 115 -5.49 -0.19 11.58
N THR A 116 -6.67 -0.71 11.32
CA THR A 116 -7.05 -2.02 11.81
C THR A 116 -6.75 -3.09 10.75
N ARG A 117 -6.76 -4.35 11.20
CA ARG A 117 -6.66 -5.48 10.29
C ARG A 117 -7.75 -5.41 9.20
N ASP A 118 -8.99 -5.14 9.62
CA ASP A 118 -10.10 -5.11 8.67
C ASP A 118 -9.97 -3.98 7.67
N GLU A 119 -9.42 -2.85 8.07
CA GLU A 119 -9.18 -1.74 7.15
C GLU A 119 -8.13 -2.10 6.10
N LEU A 120 -7.04 -2.75 6.51
CA LEU A 120 -6.02 -3.20 5.56
C LEU A 120 -6.60 -4.22 4.58
N LEU A 121 -7.26 -5.24 5.10
CA LEU A 121 -7.81 -6.29 4.26
C LEU A 121 -8.92 -5.77 3.37
N GLY A 122 -9.73 -4.85 3.88
CA GLY A 122 -10.79 -4.23 3.10
C GLY A 122 -10.26 -3.47 1.90
N ALA A 123 -9.14 -2.75 2.08
CA ALA A 123 -8.52 -2.03 0.97
C ALA A 123 -8.01 -3.00 -0.09
N ILE A 124 -7.41 -4.11 0.34
CA ILE A 124 -6.92 -5.11 -0.59
C ILE A 124 -8.08 -5.70 -1.39
N HIS A 125 -9.15 -6.11 -0.71
CA HIS A 125 -10.31 -6.70 -1.39
C HIS A 125 -11.00 -5.72 -2.33
N ARG A 126 -11.00 -4.45 -1.98
CA ARG A 126 -11.63 -3.44 -2.81
C ARG A 126 -10.88 -3.17 -4.09
N HIS A 127 -9.55 -3.22 -4.04
CA HIS A 127 -8.73 -2.72 -5.14
C HIS A 127 -7.95 -3.79 -5.89
N VAL A 128 -7.80 -4.99 -5.36
CA VAL A 128 -7.08 -6.06 -6.04
C VAL A 128 -8.09 -7.00 -6.68
N SER A 129 -8.23 -6.89 -7.99
CA SER A 129 -9.27 -7.61 -8.72
C SER A 129 -9.15 -9.14 -8.64
N THR A 130 -7.92 -9.64 -8.51
CA THR A 130 -7.72 -11.10 -8.44
C THR A 130 -8.29 -11.71 -7.16
N VAL A 131 -8.47 -10.90 -6.11
CA VAL A 131 -8.97 -11.39 -4.83
C VAL A 131 -10.49 -11.48 -4.83
N SER A 132 -11.15 -10.62 -5.58
CA SER A 132 -12.61 -10.53 -5.60
C SER A 132 -13.22 -11.23 -6.78
N ASN A 133 -12.44 -11.84 -7.61
CA ASN A 133 -12.88 -12.38 -8.88
C ASN A 133 -13.20 -13.84 -8.76
N HIS A 134 -14.35 -14.15 -8.27
CA HIS A 134 -14.72 -15.55 -8.21
C HIS A 134 -16.21 -15.75 -8.26
#